data_47de1468080026e035ac5c84b617eaad
#
_entry.id   47de1468080026e035ac5c84b617eaad
#
_cell.length_a   1.000
_cell.length_b   1.000
_cell.length_c   1.000
_cell.angle_alpha   90.00
_cell.angle_beta   90.00
_cell.angle_gamma   90.00
#
_symmetry.space_group_name_H-M   'P 1'
#
loop_
_entity.id
_entity.type
_entity.pdbx_description
1 polymer ?
#
loop_
_entity_poly.entity_id
_entity_poly.type
_entity_poly.pdbx_seq_one_letter_code
_entity_poly.pdbx_strand_id
1 'polypeptide(L)'
;MPANVETMFSVREPPWHGLGRIIMDAPASREALELAGLDWQVESRNIYSGTGAMIPGYRANVRSTDDAVLGVVSDRYRIVQNEEAFQFTDDLLGEGVTYETAGSLQGGKKVWMLARLPRKYLIAGDQVVPYLVIFNSHDGSSGVKVAMTPIRVVCQNTLNLALNTAKRSWTARHTENVLLRVQDARETLQLASNYMVELGNRGEELARIDLSDHKVQEFINEFFPISEDLSDCQRKNNLRLQEDLKARYYNAPDLEWVGKNGWRFINAVSDFATHADPLRKTKNYNENLFLRTTEGNPMIDKAYKMVLAAA
;
A
#
# COMPACT_ATOMS: atom_id res chain seq x y z
N MET A 1 -6.22 -4.40 -19.04
CA MET A 1 -4.86 -3.99 -18.62
C MET A 1 -4.63 -4.53 -17.21
N PRO A 2 -3.49 -5.12 -16.90
CA PRO A 2 -3.21 -5.55 -15.54
C PRO A 2 -3.13 -4.30 -14.66
N ALA A 3 -3.73 -4.34 -13.49
CA ALA A 3 -3.72 -3.34 -12.44
C ALA A 3 -4.77 -2.22 -12.47
N ASN A 4 -5.61 -2.09 -13.49
CA ASN A 4 -6.48 -0.90 -13.64
C ASN A 4 -5.74 0.45 -13.46
N VAL A 5 -4.41 0.43 -13.59
CA VAL A 5 -3.58 1.63 -13.61
C VAL A 5 -3.81 2.32 -14.93
N GLU A 6 -4.17 3.59 -14.89
CA GLU A 6 -4.34 4.42 -16.07
C GLU A 6 -3.03 5.12 -16.41
N THR A 7 -2.50 5.87 -15.47
CA THR A 7 -1.25 6.61 -15.58
C THR A 7 -0.41 6.45 -14.32
N MET A 8 0.90 6.46 -14.43
CA MET A 8 1.82 6.53 -13.29
C MET A 8 3.27 6.79 -13.72
N PHE A 9 4.09 7.21 -12.79
CA PHE A 9 5.55 7.10 -12.89
C PHE A 9 6.11 6.25 -11.75
N SER A 10 7.35 5.80 -11.91
CA SER A 10 8.14 5.14 -10.88
C SER A 10 9.60 5.59 -10.97
N VAL A 11 10.26 5.74 -9.84
CA VAL A 11 11.67 6.17 -9.78
C VAL A 11 12.60 4.95 -9.85
N ARG A 12 13.58 5.00 -10.76
CA ARG A 12 14.69 4.04 -10.96
C ARG A 12 14.29 2.65 -11.41
N GLU A 13 13.25 2.06 -10.86
CA GLU A 13 12.88 0.67 -11.15
C GLU A 13 11.49 0.57 -11.78
N PRO A 14 11.32 -0.33 -12.76
CA PRO A 14 10.02 -0.58 -13.30
C PRO A 14 9.14 -1.23 -12.23
N PRO A 15 7.90 -0.76 -12.06
CA PRO A 15 6.97 -1.46 -11.19
C PRO A 15 6.72 -2.86 -11.74
N TRP A 16 6.43 -3.80 -10.86
CA TRP A 16 6.20 -5.23 -11.18
C TRP A 16 5.20 -5.49 -12.32
N HIS A 17 4.33 -4.54 -12.64
CA HIS A 17 3.36 -4.64 -13.75
C HIS A 17 3.87 -4.03 -15.06
N GLY A 18 5.04 -3.41 -15.09
CA GLY A 18 5.67 -2.84 -16.29
C GLY A 18 4.93 -1.64 -16.89
N LEU A 19 4.00 -1.01 -16.17
CA LEU A 19 3.24 0.16 -16.60
C LEU A 19 3.86 1.44 -16.07
N GLY A 20 3.62 2.54 -16.78
CA GLY A 20 4.06 3.86 -16.36
C GLY A 20 5.41 4.27 -16.93
N ARG A 21 5.84 5.48 -16.56
CA ARG A 21 7.12 6.08 -16.97
C ARG A 21 8.16 5.84 -15.88
N ILE A 22 9.33 5.35 -16.27
CA ILE A 22 10.48 5.25 -15.37
C ILE A 22 11.27 6.56 -15.46
N ILE A 23 11.59 7.13 -14.31
CA ILE A 23 12.42 8.33 -14.17
C ILE A 23 13.60 8.03 -13.25
N MET A 24 14.69 8.76 -13.38
CA MET A 24 15.93 8.49 -12.61
C MET A 24 15.94 9.22 -11.26
N ASP A 25 15.43 10.45 -11.24
CA ASP A 25 15.42 11.29 -10.05
C ASP A 25 13.99 11.45 -9.52
N ALA A 26 13.85 11.39 -8.20
CA ALA A 26 12.56 11.56 -7.55
C ALA A 26 12.10 13.04 -7.63
N PRO A 27 10.96 13.32 -8.29
CA PRO A 27 10.50 14.68 -8.56
C PRO A 27 9.90 15.35 -7.33
N ALA A 28 9.85 16.67 -7.33
CA ALA A 28 9.02 17.47 -6.42
C ALA A 28 7.54 17.43 -6.86
N SER A 29 6.64 17.97 -6.04
CA SER A 29 5.19 17.86 -6.22
C SER A 29 4.66 18.21 -7.60
N ARG A 30 5.01 19.36 -8.14
CA ARG A 30 4.49 19.80 -9.42
C ARG A 30 4.92 18.89 -10.57
N GLU A 31 6.18 18.54 -10.61
CA GLU A 31 6.72 17.62 -11.61
C GLU A 31 6.13 16.21 -11.42
N ALA A 32 5.96 15.76 -10.18
CA ALA A 32 5.34 14.48 -9.87
C ALA A 32 3.87 14.41 -10.36
N LEU A 33 3.11 15.50 -10.20
CA LEU A 33 1.74 15.61 -10.68
C LEU A 33 1.68 15.44 -12.21
N GLU A 34 2.53 16.17 -12.95
CA GLU A 34 2.61 16.12 -14.41
C GLU A 34 3.09 14.74 -14.91
N LEU A 35 4.14 14.19 -14.30
CA LEU A 35 4.68 12.87 -14.66
C LEU A 35 3.70 11.72 -14.39
N ALA A 36 2.86 11.86 -13.36
CA ALA A 36 1.79 10.93 -13.05
C ALA A 36 0.58 11.06 -13.98
N GLY A 37 0.51 12.11 -14.82
CA GLY A 37 -0.67 12.41 -15.64
C GLY A 37 -1.89 12.75 -14.79
N LEU A 38 -1.69 13.49 -13.68
CA LEU A 38 -2.71 13.88 -12.72
C LEU A 38 -3.01 15.39 -12.75
N ASP A 39 -2.54 16.10 -13.76
CA ASP A 39 -2.67 17.55 -13.95
C ASP A 39 -4.07 18.01 -14.45
N TRP A 40 -5.04 17.10 -14.42
CA TRP A 40 -6.44 17.38 -14.73
C TRP A 40 -7.25 17.76 -13.47
N GLN A 41 -8.34 18.51 -13.72
CA GLN A 41 -9.28 18.94 -12.68
C GLN A 41 -10.50 18.04 -12.63
N VAL A 42 -11.15 17.98 -11.46
CA VAL A 42 -12.45 17.33 -11.26
C VAL A 42 -13.52 18.39 -11.16
N GLU A 43 -14.52 18.30 -12.02
CA GLU A 43 -15.66 19.21 -12.05
C GLU A 43 -16.89 18.54 -11.46
N SER A 44 -17.69 19.32 -10.70
CA SER A 44 -18.99 18.88 -10.21
C SER A 44 -20.08 19.28 -11.17
N ARG A 45 -20.77 18.31 -11.79
CA ARG A 45 -21.84 18.55 -12.77
C ARG A 45 -23.19 18.04 -12.30
N ASN A 46 -24.29 18.69 -12.74
CA ASN A 46 -25.65 18.22 -12.49
C ASN A 46 -25.89 16.88 -13.19
N ILE A 47 -26.70 16.03 -12.58
CA ILE A 47 -27.19 14.79 -13.19
C ILE A 47 -28.69 14.89 -13.50
N TYR A 48 -29.10 14.20 -14.56
CA TYR A 48 -30.46 14.26 -15.06
C TYR A 48 -31.02 12.85 -15.23
N SER A 49 -32.33 12.72 -15.04
CA SER A 49 -33.04 11.48 -15.35
C SER A 49 -33.14 11.27 -16.87
N GLY A 50 -33.52 10.08 -17.32
CA GLY A 50 -33.81 9.80 -18.74
C GLY A 50 -34.92 10.66 -19.35
N THR A 51 -35.71 11.34 -18.53
CA THR A 51 -36.76 12.31 -18.97
C THR A 51 -36.25 13.75 -18.98
N GLY A 52 -34.96 14.00 -18.68
CA GLY A 52 -34.36 15.34 -18.65
C GLY A 52 -34.60 16.12 -17.34
N ALA A 53 -35.26 15.55 -16.33
CA ALA A 53 -35.41 16.18 -15.03
C ALA A 53 -34.10 16.10 -14.22
N MET A 54 -33.67 17.21 -13.62
CA MET A 54 -32.52 17.23 -12.73
C MET A 54 -32.76 16.36 -11.48
N ILE A 55 -31.77 15.54 -11.09
CA ILE A 55 -31.81 14.72 -9.88
C ILE A 55 -31.23 15.54 -8.74
N PRO A 56 -32.04 15.94 -7.74
CA PRO A 56 -31.54 16.75 -6.62
C PRO A 56 -30.73 15.90 -5.62
N GLY A 57 -29.81 16.56 -4.88
CA GLY A 57 -29.04 15.92 -3.81
C GLY A 57 -27.83 15.10 -4.31
N TYR A 58 -27.64 15.00 -5.63
CA TYR A 58 -26.52 14.27 -6.24
C TYR A 58 -25.83 15.07 -7.33
N ARG A 59 -24.54 14.80 -7.53
CA ARG A 59 -23.67 15.40 -8.53
C ARG A 59 -22.81 14.33 -9.20
N ALA A 60 -22.42 14.56 -10.44
CA ALA A 60 -21.38 13.78 -11.11
C ALA A 60 -20.03 14.48 -10.93
N ASN A 61 -19.05 13.74 -10.43
CA ASN A 61 -17.65 14.16 -10.55
C ASN A 61 -17.14 13.77 -11.94
N VAL A 62 -16.68 14.74 -12.69
CA VAL A 62 -16.29 14.60 -14.10
C VAL A 62 -14.86 15.10 -14.27
N ARG A 63 -14.04 14.34 -15.00
CA ARG A 63 -12.68 14.76 -15.34
C ARG A 63 -12.72 15.81 -16.48
N SER A 64 -12.01 16.93 -16.30
CA SER A 64 -12.05 18.08 -17.19
C SER A 64 -11.45 17.83 -18.58
N THR A 65 -10.56 16.85 -18.73
CA THR A 65 -9.80 16.62 -19.97
C THR A 65 -10.54 15.80 -21.02
N ASP A 66 -11.47 14.93 -20.61
CA ASP A 66 -12.16 13.97 -21.49
C ASP A 66 -13.63 13.74 -21.15
N ASP A 67 -14.18 14.54 -20.23
CA ASP A 67 -15.56 14.43 -19.74
C ASP A 67 -15.90 13.06 -19.11
N ALA A 68 -14.89 12.26 -18.73
CA ALA A 68 -15.10 10.97 -18.08
C ALA A 68 -15.80 11.13 -16.73
N VAL A 69 -16.90 10.42 -16.53
CA VAL A 69 -17.60 10.38 -15.25
C VAL A 69 -16.83 9.49 -14.27
N LEU A 70 -16.22 10.12 -13.25
CA LEU A 70 -15.46 9.43 -12.22
C LEU A 70 -16.38 8.80 -11.18
N GLY A 71 -17.48 9.47 -10.83
CA GLY A 71 -18.48 8.94 -9.88
C GLY A 71 -19.70 9.82 -9.75
N VAL A 72 -20.72 9.28 -9.09
CA VAL A 72 -21.90 10.03 -8.66
C VAL A 72 -21.87 10.10 -7.14
N VAL A 73 -21.86 11.31 -6.62
CA VAL A 73 -21.67 11.60 -5.20
C VAL A 73 -22.81 12.48 -4.68
N SER A 74 -22.95 12.62 -3.36
CA SER A 74 -23.91 13.56 -2.81
C SER A 74 -23.48 15.00 -3.07
N ASP A 75 -24.40 15.95 -3.04
CA ASP A 75 -24.13 17.38 -3.15
C ASP A 75 -23.26 17.96 -2.01
N ARG A 76 -23.13 17.21 -0.90
CA ARG A 76 -22.25 17.53 0.24
C ARG A 76 -20.81 17.07 0.04
N TYR A 77 -20.53 16.32 -1.04
CA TYR A 77 -19.18 15.82 -1.31
C TYR A 77 -18.27 16.99 -1.71
N ARG A 78 -17.18 17.17 -0.97
CA ARG A 78 -16.13 18.11 -1.31
C ARG A 78 -15.09 17.43 -2.18
N ILE A 79 -14.95 17.90 -3.41
CA ILE A 79 -13.85 17.47 -4.28
C ILE A 79 -12.54 17.94 -3.66
N VAL A 80 -11.60 17.02 -3.52
CA VAL A 80 -10.19 17.33 -3.29
C VAL A 80 -9.48 17.14 -4.61
N GLN A 81 -8.98 18.22 -5.20
CA GLN A 81 -8.26 18.18 -6.47
C GLN A 81 -6.93 17.43 -6.31
N ASN A 82 -6.41 16.90 -7.41
CA ASN A 82 -5.12 16.21 -7.37
C ASN A 82 -4.01 17.16 -6.87
N GLU A 83 -3.98 18.38 -7.38
CA GLU A 83 -3.03 19.41 -6.94
C GLU A 83 -3.16 19.72 -5.44
N GLU A 84 -4.39 19.83 -4.92
CA GLU A 84 -4.63 20.04 -3.49
C GLU A 84 -4.10 18.86 -2.64
N ALA A 85 -4.20 17.63 -3.13
CA ALA A 85 -3.68 16.46 -2.44
C ALA A 85 -2.14 16.43 -2.39
N PHE A 86 -1.45 16.87 -3.47
CA PHE A 86 0.01 17.04 -3.47
C PHE A 86 0.43 18.19 -2.55
N GLN A 87 -0.25 19.34 -2.62
CA GLN A 87 0.00 20.48 -1.72
C GLN A 87 -0.19 20.09 -0.25
N PHE A 88 -1.25 19.33 0.06
CA PHE A 88 -1.47 18.78 1.40
C PHE A 88 -0.28 17.93 1.87
N THR A 89 0.32 17.15 0.97
CA THR A 89 1.49 16.32 1.28
C THR A 89 2.71 17.18 1.58
N ASP A 90 2.95 18.22 0.80
CA ASP A 90 4.06 19.15 1.02
C ASP A 90 3.88 19.89 2.35
N ASP A 91 2.68 20.37 2.63
CA ASP A 91 2.35 21.03 3.91
C ASP A 91 2.54 20.09 5.10
N LEU A 92 2.30 18.78 4.87
CA LEU A 92 2.42 17.75 5.90
C LEU A 92 3.88 17.38 6.21
N LEU A 93 4.70 17.23 5.17
CA LEU A 93 6.08 16.75 5.26
C LEU A 93 7.12 17.87 5.31
N GLY A 94 6.79 19.06 4.83
CA GLY A 94 7.68 20.20 4.74
C GLY A 94 8.47 20.26 3.44
N GLU A 95 9.41 21.20 3.35
CA GLU A 95 10.22 21.42 2.15
C GLU A 95 11.11 20.22 1.83
N GLY A 96 11.35 19.99 0.53
CA GLY A 96 12.23 18.93 0.05
C GLY A 96 11.59 17.55 -0.06
N VAL A 97 10.25 17.45 -0.01
CA VAL A 97 9.52 16.22 -0.29
C VAL A 97 9.78 15.76 -1.71
N THR A 98 10.11 14.48 -1.87
CA THR A 98 10.25 13.84 -3.17
C THR A 98 9.33 12.64 -3.28
N TYR A 99 8.83 12.40 -4.50
CA TYR A 99 7.86 11.35 -4.76
C TYR A 99 8.52 10.18 -5.50
N GLU A 100 8.38 8.97 -4.98
CA GLU A 100 8.91 7.75 -5.62
C GLU A 100 7.95 7.18 -6.66
N THR A 101 6.65 7.36 -6.47
CA THR A 101 5.62 7.00 -7.46
C THR A 101 4.34 7.76 -7.20
N ALA A 102 3.61 8.06 -8.25
CA ALA A 102 2.25 8.54 -8.19
C ALA A 102 1.48 8.07 -9.44
N GLY A 103 0.16 8.05 -9.37
CA GLY A 103 -0.66 7.65 -10.51
C GLY A 103 -2.14 7.55 -10.21
N SER A 104 -2.89 7.03 -11.16
CA SER A 104 -4.33 6.81 -11.08
C SER A 104 -4.74 5.37 -11.37
N LEU A 105 -5.86 4.97 -10.76
CA LEU A 105 -6.52 3.68 -10.92
C LEU A 105 -7.94 3.86 -11.43
N GLN A 106 -8.46 2.85 -12.09
CA GLN A 106 -9.87 2.75 -12.49
C GLN A 106 -10.35 3.94 -13.34
N GLY A 107 -9.52 4.40 -14.29
CA GLY A 107 -9.87 5.54 -15.14
C GLY A 107 -9.92 6.86 -14.37
N GLY A 108 -8.98 7.11 -13.47
CA GLY A 108 -8.87 8.35 -12.69
C GLY A 108 -9.78 8.40 -11.46
N LYS A 109 -10.60 7.38 -11.19
CA LYS A 109 -11.50 7.37 -10.02
C LYS A 109 -10.77 7.41 -8.69
N LYS A 110 -9.55 6.87 -8.66
CA LYS A 110 -8.70 6.82 -7.48
C LYS A 110 -7.30 7.25 -7.87
N VAL A 111 -6.69 8.07 -7.03
CA VAL A 111 -5.31 8.54 -7.22
C VAL A 111 -4.48 8.22 -5.97
N TRP A 112 -3.20 7.94 -6.19
CA TRP A 112 -2.25 7.72 -5.09
C TRP A 112 -0.95 8.45 -5.37
N MET A 113 -0.23 8.73 -4.30
CA MET A 113 1.14 9.19 -4.33
C MET A 113 1.94 8.57 -3.18
N LEU A 114 3.19 8.29 -3.42
CA LEU A 114 4.12 7.70 -2.46
C LEU A 114 5.31 8.65 -2.30
N ALA A 115 5.41 9.28 -1.14
CA ALA A 115 6.51 10.16 -0.77
C ALA A 115 7.49 9.42 0.14
N ARG A 116 8.78 9.58 -0.11
CA ARG A 116 9.84 9.00 0.71
C ARG A 116 10.13 9.89 1.91
N LEU A 117 10.16 9.31 3.10
CA LEU A 117 10.58 10.02 4.29
C LEU A 117 12.11 9.99 4.43
N PRO A 118 12.73 11.08 4.96
CA PRO A 118 14.20 11.23 4.94
C PRO A 118 14.91 10.28 5.92
N ARG A 119 14.21 9.79 6.94
CA ARG A 119 14.81 8.91 7.95
C ARG A 119 14.91 7.47 7.44
N LYS A 120 16.01 6.83 7.78
CA LYS A 120 16.23 5.40 7.58
C LYS A 120 16.33 4.73 8.94
N TYR A 121 15.83 3.53 9.05
CA TYR A 121 15.87 2.73 10.28
C TYR A 121 16.67 1.46 10.00
N LEU A 122 17.49 1.06 10.96
CA LEU A 122 18.15 -0.24 10.94
C LEU A 122 17.37 -1.14 11.91
N ILE A 123 16.77 -2.22 11.39
CA ILE A 123 15.95 -3.15 12.16
C ILE A 123 16.51 -4.55 11.95
N ALA A 124 17.03 -5.16 13.00
CA ALA A 124 17.66 -6.48 12.95
C ALA A 124 18.71 -6.60 11.81
N GLY A 125 19.47 -5.52 11.57
CA GLY A 125 20.46 -5.43 10.50
C GLY A 125 19.93 -5.01 9.13
N ASP A 126 18.61 -4.99 8.93
CA ASP A 126 17.95 -4.56 7.68
C ASP A 126 17.73 -3.06 7.62
N GLN A 127 18.00 -2.46 6.46
CA GLN A 127 17.63 -1.07 6.21
C GLN A 127 16.16 -0.97 5.81
N VAL A 128 15.38 -0.29 6.64
CA VAL A 128 13.95 0.00 6.42
C VAL A 128 13.75 1.49 6.25
N VAL A 129 13.08 1.89 5.19
CA VAL A 129 12.71 3.27 4.90
C VAL A 129 11.20 3.42 5.02
N PRO A 130 10.70 4.38 5.80
CA PRO A 130 9.28 4.70 5.81
C PRO A 130 8.92 5.54 4.59
N TYR A 131 7.79 5.22 4.00
CA TYR A 131 7.14 6.00 2.96
C TYR A 131 5.79 6.50 3.45
N LEU A 132 5.39 7.65 2.96
CA LEU A 132 4.05 8.17 3.15
C LEU A 132 3.23 7.91 1.91
N VAL A 133 2.16 7.12 2.05
CA VAL A 133 1.17 6.89 1.00
C VAL A 133 0.01 7.83 1.22
N ILE A 134 -0.31 8.63 0.22
CA ILE A 134 -1.53 9.42 0.19
C ILE A 134 -2.44 8.81 -0.87
N PHE A 135 -3.70 8.69 -0.51
CA PHE A 135 -4.74 8.13 -1.36
C PHE A 135 -5.95 9.04 -1.37
N ASN A 136 -6.48 9.32 -2.55
CA ASN A 136 -7.69 10.10 -2.75
C ASN A 136 -8.63 9.38 -3.70
N SER A 137 -9.96 9.50 -3.52
CA SER A 137 -10.94 8.95 -4.46
C SER A 137 -11.87 10.04 -4.95
N HIS A 138 -12.19 10.02 -6.24
CA HIS A 138 -13.12 10.94 -6.87
C HIS A 138 -14.51 10.33 -7.08
N ASP A 139 -14.65 9.03 -6.81
CA ASP A 139 -15.90 8.26 -6.98
C ASP A 139 -16.77 8.17 -5.72
N GLY A 140 -16.31 8.78 -4.62
CA GLY A 140 -17.01 8.73 -3.32
C GLY A 140 -16.86 7.41 -2.56
N SER A 141 -16.08 6.44 -3.08
CA SER A 141 -15.92 5.12 -2.45
C SER A 141 -15.04 5.13 -1.20
N SER A 142 -14.16 6.14 -1.07
CA SER A 142 -13.29 6.29 0.10
C SER A 142 -13.00 7.77 0.40
N GLY A 143 -12.48 8.05 1.60
CA GLY A 143 -11.96 9.38 1.96
C GLY A 143 -10.53 9.59 1.51
N VAL A 144 -10.01 10.79 1.78
CA VAL A 144 -8.57 11.05 1.72
C VAL A 144 -7.90 10.26 2.83
N LYS A 145 -6.90 9.46 2.48
CA LYS A 145 -6.16 8.63 3.43
C LYS A 145 -4.67 8.96 3.34
N VAL A 146 -4.05 9.04 4.50
CA VAL A 146 -2.60 9.16 4.64
C VAL A 146 -2.13 7.99 5.50
N ALA A 147 -1.16 7.22 5.01
CA ALA A 147 -0.63 6.09 5.75
C ALA A 147 0.89 6.01 5.62
N MET A 148 1.58 5.75 6.72
CA MET A 148 2.98 5.42 6.68
C MET A 148 3.15 3.91 6.39
N THR A 149 4.04 3.61 5.44
CA THR A 149 4.36 2.25 5.03
C THR A 149 5.85 2.03 5.15
N PRO A 150 6.33 1.16 6.05
CA PRO A 150 7.73 0.78 6.12
C PRO A 150 8.08 -0.17 4.96
N ILE A 151 9.13 0.14 4.22
CA ILE A 151 9.61 -0.68 3.10
C ILE A 151 11.06 -1.08 3.37
N ARG A 152 11.33 -2.37 3.27
CA ARG A 152 12.67 -2.92 3.33
C ARG A 152 13.40 -2.61 2.02
N VAL A 153 14.55 -1.94 2.09
CA VAL A 153 15.23 -1.38 0.90
C VAL A 153 15.72 -2.46 -0.05
N VAL A 154 16.16 -3.60 0.47
CA VAL A 154 16.83 -4.65 -0.33
C VAL A 154 15.85 -5.40 -1.25
N CYS A 155 14.60 -5.62 -0.81
CA CYS A 155 13.63 -6.43 -1.54
C CYS A 155 12.30 -5.71 -1.79
N GLN A 156 12.20 -4.45 -1.43
CA GLN A 156 10.98 -3.63 -1.55
C GLN A 156 9.73 -4.22 -0.89
N ASN A 157 9.91 -5.11 0.07
CA ASN A 157 8.82 -5.69 0.84
C ASN A 157 8.24 -4.68 1.83
N THR A 158 6.92 -4.71 2.00
CA THR A 158 6.25 -3.90 3.01
C THR A 158 6.18 -4.65 4.34
N LEU A 159 6.69 -4.04 5.41
CA LEU A 159 6.69 -4.59 6.77
C LEU A 159 5.54 -4.03 7.61
N ASN A 160 4.32 -4.07 7.08
CA ASN A 160 3.14 -3.54 7.73
C ASN A 160 2.61 -4.51 8.81
N LEU A 161 3.22 -4.53 9.99
CA LEU A 161 2.71 -5.27 11.14
C LEU A 161 1.56 -4.52 11.82
N ALA A 162 0.52 -5.24 12.24
CA ALA A 162 -0.53 -4.69 13.08
C ALA A 162 -0.03 -4.54 14.52
N LEU A 163 0.59 -3.40 14.82
CA LEU A 163 1.04 -3.06 16.16
C LEU A 163 -0.10 -2.35 16.91
N ASN A 164 -0.56 -2.93 18.00
CA ASN A 164 -1.75 -2.47 18.72
C ASN A 164 -1.60 -1.07 19.37
N THR A 165 -0.38 -0.60 19.55
CA THR A 165 -0.05 0.63 20.30
C THR A 165 0.23 1.84 19.42
N ALA A 166 0.42 1.66 18.12
CA ALA A 166 0.86 2.73 17.24
C ALA A 166 -0.07 2.94 16.04
N LYS A 167 -0.56 4.14 15.89
CA LYS A 167 -1.30 4.57 14.70
C LYS A 167 -0.31 4.93 13.58
N ARG A 168 -0.55 4.42 12.38
CA ARG A 168 0.24 4.74 11.18
C ARG A 168 -0.59 5.33 10.04
N SER A 169 -1.87 5.52 10.22
CA SER A 169 -2.77 6.06 9.20
C SER A 169 -3.79 7.04 9.75
N TRP A 170 -4.12 8.00 8.92
CA TRP A 170 -5.16 8.98 9.11
C TRP A 170 -6.11 8.94 7.92
N THR A 171 -7.40 9.17 8.16
CA THR A 171 -8.42 9.21 7.12
C THR A 171 -9.42 10.31 7.40
N ALA A 172 -9.78 11.08 6.38
CA ALA A 172 -10.85 12.05 6.43
C ALA A 172 -11.86 11.83 5.30
N ARG A 173 -13.13 12.04 5.61
CA ARG A 173 -14.19 12.02 4.59
C ARG A 173 -14.12 13.29 3.74
N HIS A 174 -14.60 13.22 2.51
CA HIS A 174 -14.75 14.36 1.61
C HIS A 174 -15.88 15.29 2.09
N THR A 175 -15.56 16.13 3.08
CA THR A 175 -16.43 17.17 3.65
C THR A 175 -15.74 18.52 3.55
N GLU A 176 -16.45 19.62 3.81
CA GLU A 176 -15.94 20.99 3.65
C GLU A 176 -14.57 21.25 4.32
N ASN A 177 -14.24 20.52 5.37
CA ASN A 177 -13.07 20.79 6.19
C ASN A 177 -11.91 19.79 6.01
N VAL A 178 -11.94 18.97 4.95
CA VAL A 178 -10.92 17.90 4.79
C VAL A 178 -9.48 18.45 4.72
N LEU A 179 -9.27 19.54 4.00
CA LEU A 179 -7.96 20.16 3.86
C LEU A 179 -7.52 20.95 5.10
N LEU A 180 -8.45 21.39 5.94
CA LEU A 180 -8.12 22.09 7.20
C LEU A 180 -7.62 21.13 8.28
N ARG A 181 -7.71 19.80 8.06
CA ARG A 181 -7.29 18.78 9.01
C ARG A 181 -5.83 18.34 8.85
N VAL A 182 -5.00 19.17 8.23
CA VAL A 182 -3.54 18.94 8.12
C VAL A 182 -2.91 18.73 9.49
N GLN A 183 -3.36 19.47 10.49
CA GLN A 183 -2.82 19.33 11.85
C GLN A 183 -3.14 17.96 12.45
N ASP A 184 -4.35 17.45 12.27
CA ASP A 184 -4.73 16.09 12.71
C ASP A 184 -3.86 15.03 12.02
N ALA A 185 -3.56 15.22 10.73
CA ALA A 185 -2.69 14.33 9.96
C ALA A 185 -1.24 14.42 10.48
N ARG A 186 -0.71 15.61 10.78
CA ARG A 186 0.62 15.79 11.38
C ARG A 186 0.76 15.09 12.71
N GLU A 187 -0.24 15.22 13.58
CA GLU A 187 -0.26 14.52 14.88
C GLU A 187 -0.26 12.99 14.67
N THR A 188 -1.03 12.50 13.70
CA THR A 188 -1.01 11.07 13.34
C THR A 188 0.35 10.63 12.82
N LEU A 189 1.07 11.46 12.04
CA LEU A 189 2.42 11.14 11.57
C LEU A 189 3.47 11.19 12.67
N GLN A 190 3.32 12.04 13.68
CA GLN A 190 4.18 11.97 14.87
C GLN A 190 3.99 10.63 15.60
N LEU A 191 2.75 10.16 15.71
CA LEU A 191 2.46 8.82 16.22
C LEU A 191 3.02 7.72 15.30
N ALA A 192 3.09 7.96 14.00
CA ALA A 192 3.70 7.04 13.04
C ALA A 192 5.22 6.91 13.23
N SER A 193 5.91 7.93 13.72
CA SER A 193 7.32 7.80 14.14
C SER A 193 7.46 6.81 15.30
N ASN A 194 6.51 6.78 16.23
CA ASN A 194 6.45 5.78 17.29
C ASN A 194 6.22 4.37 16.74
N TYR A 195 5.42 4.24 15.67
CA TYR A 195 5.26 2.97 14.96
C TYR A 195 6.59 2.41 14.45
N MET A 196 7.46 3.26 13.86
CA MET A 196 8.78 2.82 13.37
C MET A 196 9.70 2.38 14.51
N VAL A 197 9.63 3.04 15.66
CA VAL A 197 10.38 2.63 16.86
C VAL A 197 9.87 1.29 17.38
N GLU A 198 8.55 1.13 17.47
CA GLU A 198 7.92 -0.13 17.89
C GLU A 198 8.24 -1.27 16.92
N LEU A 199 8.15 -1.02 15.59
CA LEU A 199 8.54 -1.98 14.57
C LEU A 199 10.01 -2.40 14.72
N GLY A 200 10.90 -1.46 15.05
CA GLY A 200 12.30 -1.73 15.35
C GLY A 200 12.46 -2.69 16.54
N ASN A 201 11.82 -2.38 17.66
CA ASN A 201 11.85 -3.22 18.86
C ASN A 201 11.31 -4.63 18.57
N ARG A 202 10.21 -4.75 17.83
CA ARG A 202 9.64 -6.05 17.45
C ARG A 202 10.52 -6.82 16.48
N GLY A 203 11.16 -6.13 15.53
CA GLY A 203 12.14 -6.76 14.64
C GLY A 203 13.31 -7.36 15.39
N GLU A 204 13.87 -6.63 16.35
CA GLU A 204 14.94 -7.12 17.21
C GLU A 204 14.49 -8.29 18.11
N GLU A 205 13.26 -8.25 18.64
CA GLU A 205 12.66 -9.36 19.39
C GLU A 205 12.54 -10.62 18.52
N LEU A 206 11.99 -10.48 17.31
CA LEU A 206 11.84 -11.57 16.34
C LEU A 206 13.19 -12.16 15.92
N ALA A 207 14.23 -11.34 15.81
CA ALA A 207 15.58 -11.79 15.45
C ALA A 207 16.23 -12.66 16.52
N ARG A 208 15.75 -12.61 17.78
CA ARG A 208 16.22 -13.44 18.90
C ARG A 208 15.48 -14.77 19.02
N ILE A 209 14.40 -14.97 18.28
CA ILE A 209 13.60 -16.20 18.30
C ILE A 209 14.13 -17.13 17.22
N ASP A 210 14.94 -18.10 17.62
CA ASP A 210 15.45 -19.12 16.70
C ASP A 210 14.33 -20.07 16.25
N LEU A 211 14.28 -20.36 14.97
CA LEU A 211 13.31 -21.26 14.37
C LEU A 211 14.01 -22.50 13.79
N SER A 212 13.69 -23.67 14.31
CA SER A 212 14.13 -24.93 13.69
C SER A 212 13.47 -25.15 12.34
N ASP A 213 14.12 -25.91 11.44
CA ASP A 213 13.54 -26.24 10.13
C ASP A 213 12.19 -26.97 10.26
N HIS A 214 12.02 -27.78 11.33
CA HIS A 214 10.74 -28.41 11.65
C HIS A 214 9.66 -27.36 11.96
N LYS A 215 9.98 -26.36 12.78
CA LYS A 215 9.04 -25.30 13.15
C LYS A 215 8.65 -24.42 11.97
N VAL A 216 9.61 -24.12 11.11
CA VAL A 216 9.33 -23.40 9.86
C VAL A 216 8.37 -24.19 8.95
N GLN A 217 8.59 -25.52 8.84
CA GLN A 217 7.68 -26.37 8.05
C GLN A 217 6.27 -26.45 8.66
N GLU A 218 6.16 -26.50 10.00
CA GLU A 218 4.85 -26.42 10.68
C GLU A 218 4.13 -25.12 10.33
N PHE A 219 4.81 -23.98 10.37
CA PHE A 219 4.24 -22.68 10.02
C PHE A 219 3.79 -22.63 8.57
N ILE A 220 4.60 -23.14 7.64
CA ILE A 220 4.24 -23.20 6.21
C ILE A 220 2.99 -24.08 6.02
N ASN A 221 2.91 -25.22 6.70
CA ASN A 221 1.75 -26.10 6.63
C ASN A 221 0.48 -25.43 7.20
N GLU A 222 0.62 -24.59 8.24
CA GLU A 222 -0.52 -23.85 8.81
C GLU A 222 -1.04 -22.74 7.86
N PHE A 223 -0.16 -22.18 7.03
CA PHE A 223 -0.59 -21.23 5.97
C PHE A 223 -1.31 -21.93 4.82
N PHE A 224 -0.82 -23.08 4.42
CA PHE A 224 -1.31 -23.83 3.27
C PHE A 224 -1.53 -25.31 3.64
N PRO A 225 -2.59 -25.62 4.44
CA PRO A 225 -2.79 -26.95 4.95
C PRO A 225 -3.09 -27.95 3.82
N ILE A 226 -2.59 -29.19 3.99
CA ILE A 226 -2.88 -30.31 3.11
C ILE A 226 -3.66 -31.34 3.93
N SER A 227 -4.98 -31.36 3.74
CA SER A 227 -5.89 -32.32 4.36
C SER A 227 -6.37 -33.36 3.33
N GLU A 228 -6.97 -34.42 3.81
CA GLU A 228 -7.55 -35.48 2.98
C GLU A 228 -8.78 -35.00 2.19
N ASP A 229 -9.48 -34.01 2.73
CA ASP A 229 -10.70 -33.45 2.11
C ASP A 229 -10.45 -32.54 0.89
N LEU A 230 -9.18 -32.21 0.62
CA LEU A 230 -8.83 -31.35 -0.52
C LEU A 230 -8.95 -32.12 -1.84
N SER A 231 -9.54 -31.45 -2.84
CA SER A 231 -9.44 -31.92 -4.23
C SER A 231 -7.97 -31.95 -4.70
N ASP A 232 -7.66 -32.76 -5.70
CA ASP A 232 -6.31 -32.86 -6.27
C ASP A 232 -5.78 -31.50 -6.75
N CYS A 233 -6.66 -30.67 -7.31
CA CYS A 233 -6.32 -29.31 -7.75
C CYS A 233 -5.94 -28.42 -6.57
N GLN A 234 -6.71 -28.44 -5.48
CA GLN A 234 -6.43 -27.67 -4.27
C GLN A 234 -5.13 -28.14 -3.59
N ARG A 235 -4.94 -29.45 -3.49
CA ARG A 235 -3.72 -30.06 -2.95
C ARG A 235 -2.48 -29.61 -3.75
N LYS A 236 -2.54 -29.70 -5.09
CA LYS A 236 -1.45 -29.24 -5.97
C LYS A 236 -1.17 -27.76 -5.80
N ASN A 237 -2.20 -26.93 -5.67
CA ASN A 237 -2.07 -25.50 -5.45
C ASN A 237 -1.40 -25.21 -4.09
N ASN A 238 -1.83 -25.83 -3.01
CA ASN A 238 -1.24 -25.63 -1.68
C ASN A 238 0.22 -26.11 -1.65
N LEU A 239 0.56 -27.22 -2.28
CA LEU A 239 1.95 -27.67 -2.42
C LEU A 239 2.81 -26.59 -3.13
N ARG A 240 2.32 -26.03 -4.24
CA ARG A 240 3.04 -24.96 -4.95
C ARG A 240 3.27 -23.73 -4.06
N LEU A 241 2.26 -23.32 -3.29
CA LEU A 241 2.37 -22.17 -2.38
C LEU A 241 3.34 -22.45 -1.21
N GLN A 242 3.34 -23.68 -0.68
CA GLN A 242 4.31 -24.12 0.34
C GLN A 242 5.75 -24.05 -0.21
N GLU A 243 5.98 -24.56 -1.41
CA GLU A 243 7.31 -24.55 -2.05
C GLU A 243 7.78 -23.11 -2.34
N ASP A 244 6.90 -22.22 -2.80
CA ASP A 244 7.24 -20.81 -3.02
C ASP A 244 7.63 -20.12 -1.70
N LEU A 245 6.82 -20.24 -0.64
CA LEU A 245 7.16 -19.65 0.67
C LEU A 245 8.43 -20.26 1.26
N LYS A 246 8.63 -21.56 1.10
CA LYS A 246 9.83 -22.26 1.52
C LYS A 246 11.08 -21.75 0.78
N ALA A 247 10.98 -21.57 -0.54
CA ALA A 247 12.06 -21.01 -1.34
C ALA A 247 12.44 -19.59 -0.88
N ARG A 248 11.45 -18.75 -0.58
CA ARG A 248 11.71 -17.39 -0.04
C ARG A 248 12.37 -17.41 1.33
N TYR A 249 12.04 -18.36 2.18
CA TYR A 249 12.68 -18.48 3.48
C TYR A 249 14.14 -18.97 3.39
N TYR A 250 14.40 -20.00 2.58
CA TYR A 250 15.71 -20.67 2.56
C TYR A 250 16.67 -20.07 1.54
N ASN A 251 16.18 -19.59 0.38
CA ASN A 251 16.99 -19.31 -0.79
C ASN A 251 16.97 -17.83 -1.21
N ALA A 252 16.22 -16.95 -0.52
CA ALA A 252 16.20 -15.54 -0.86
C ALA A 252 17.59 -14.90 -0.62
N PRO A 253 18.25 -14.32 -1.65
CA PRO A 253 19.61 -13.78 -1.52
C PRO A 253 19.70 -12.65 -0.49
N ASP A 254 18.66 -11.87 -0.36
CA ASP A 254 18.54 -10.76 0.57
C ASP A 254 18.37 -11.18 2.03
N LEU A 255 18.11 -12.48 2.29
CA LEU A 255 18.02 -13.08 3.62
C LEU A 255 19.22 -13.97 3.97
N GLU A 256 20.23 -14.09 3.08
CA GLU A 256 21.35 -15.00 3.28
C GLU A 256 22.13 -14.72 4.59
N TRP A 257 22.28 -13.45 4.94
CA TRP A 257 22.98 -13.01 6.16
C TRP A 257 22.09 -13.03 7.42
N VAL A 258 20.76 -13.17 7.27
CA VAL A 258 19.80 -13.25 8.40
C VAL A 258 19.78 -14.69 8.93
N GLY A 259 19.95 -14.87 10.25
CA GLY A 259 19.86 -16.17 10.91
C GLY A 259 18.49 -16.86 10.67
N LYS A 260 18.42 -18.16 10.96
CA LYS A 260 17.14 -18.91 10.92
C LYS A 260 16.27 -18.54 12.12
N ASN A 261 15.68 -17.38 12.09
CA ASN A 261 14.92 -16.79 13.19
C ASN A 261 13.58 -16.23 12.73
N GLY A 262 12.81 -15.69 13.69
CA GLY A 262 11.50 -15.13 13.44
C GLY A 262 11.52 -13.92 12.49
N TRP A 263 12.57 -13.09 12.53
CA TRP A 263 12.70 -11.97 11.61
C TRP A 263 12.82 -12.43 10.15
N ARG A 264 13.65 -13.46 9.91
CA ARG A 264 13.76 -14.09 8.59
C ARG A 264 12.40 -14.62 8.09
N PHE A 265 11.63 -15.27 9.00
CA PHE A 265 10.33 -15.82 8.63
C PHE A 265 9.33 -14.72 8.25
N ILE A 266 9.25 -13.63 9.03
CA ILE A 266 8.40 -12.48 8.72
C ILE A 266 8.77 -11.85 7.37
N ASN A 267 10.06 -11.71 7.07
CA ASN A 267 10.51 -11.18 5.79
C ASN A 267 10.14 -12.09 4.61
N ALA A 268 10.30 -13.40 4.75
CA ALA A 268 9.88 -14.37 3.72
C ALA A 268 8.37 -14.33 3.47
N VAL A 269 7.56 -14.24 4.54
CA VAL A 269 6.10 -14.10 4.41
C VAL A 269 5.71 -12.76 3.80
N SER A 270 6.40 -11.68 4.17
CA SER A 270 6.18 -10.36 3.57
C SER A 270 6.51 -10.33 2.09
N ASP A 271 7.62 -10.95 1.69
CA ASP A 271 8.00 -11.11 0.30
C ASP A 271 6.97 -11.94 -0.48
N PHE A 272 6.56 -13.07 0.08
CA PHE A 272 5.50 -13.89 -0.50
C PHE A 272 4.19 -13.10 -0.67
N ALA A 273 3.77 -12.39 0.37
CA ALA A 273 2.53 -11.61 0.35
C ALA A 273 2.53 -10.44 -0.65
N THR A 274 3.72 -9.94 -0.98
CA THR A 274 3.92 -8.81 -1.90
C THR A 274 4.14 -9.28 -3.34
N HIS A 275 4.97 -10.31 -3.56
CA HIS A 275 5.48 -10.66 -4.87
C HIS A 275 5.06 -12.04 -5.40
N ALA A 276 4.42 -12.90 -4.59
CA ALA A 276 4.00 -14.21 -5.08
C ALA A 276 2.95 -14.10 -6.18
N ASP A 277 3.12 -14.90 -7.23
CA ASP A 277 2.12 -14.99 -8.28
C ASP A 277 0.80 -15.57 -7.74
N PRO A 278 -0.33 -14.89 -7.94
CA PRO A 278 -1.61 -15.40 -7.49
C PRO A 278 -1.99 -16.66 -8.27
N LEU A 279 -2.63 -17.61 -7.61
CA LEU A 279 -3.20 -18.80 -8.26
C LEU A 279 -4.22 -18.41 -9.34
N ARG A 280 -4.94 -17.31 -9.13
CA ARG A 280 -5.89 -16.75 -10.07
C ARG A 280 -5.92 -15.22 -9.94
N LYS A 281 -5.66 -14.50 -11.02
CA LYS A 281 -5.84 -13.04 -11.08
C LYS A 281 -7.33 -12.72 -11.20
N THR A 282 -7.90 -12.14 -10.14
CA THR A 282 -9.26 -11.59 -10.18
C THR A 282 -9.26 -10.21 -10.82
N LYS A 283 -10.44 -9.71 -11.23
CA LYS A 283 -10.56 -8.36 -11.82
C LYS A 283 -9.94 -7.26 -10.96
N ASN A 284 -10.06 -7.38 -9.63
CA ASN A 284 -9.58 -6.38 -8.66
C ASN A 284 -8.29 -6.82 -7.94
N TYR A 285 -7.54 -7.80 -8.49
CA TYR A 285 -6.34 -8.34 -7.84
C TYR A 285 -5.35 -7.25 -7.44
N ASN A 286 -5.05 -6.35 -8.37
CA ASN A 286 -4.02 -5.34 -8.17
C ASN A 286 -4.46 -4.22 -7.22
N GLU A 287 -5.74 -3.86 -7.24
CA GLU A 287 -6.33 -2.94 -6.25
C GLU A 287 -6.24 -3.55 -4.84
N ASN A 288 -6.61 -4.81 -4.70
CA ASN A 288 -6.53 -5.52 -3.43
C ASN A 288 -5.07 -5.66 -2.96
N LEU A 289 -4.11 -5.89 -3.86
CA LEU A 289 -2.70 -5.95 -3.53
C LEU A 289 -2.21 -4.57 -3.04
N PHE A 290 -2.56 -3.49 -3.73
CA PHE A 290 -2.24 -2.13 -3.32
C PHE A 290 -2.82 -1.81 -1.92
N LEU A 291 -4.09 -2.13 -1.67
CA LEU A 291 -4.71 -1.91 -0.36
C LEU A 291 -4.01 -2.70 0.75
N ARG A 292 -3.67 -3.97 0.52
CA ARG A 292 -2.91 -4.78 1.49
C ARG A 292 -1.52 -4.20 1.77
N THR A 293 -0.89 -3.64 0.77
CA THR A 293 0.41 -2.97 0.91
C THR A 293 0.31 -1.72 1.79
N THR A 294 -0.79 -0.99 1.71
CA THR A 294 -0.99 0.28 2.44
C THR A 294 -1.69 0.12 3.78
N GLU A 295 -2.64 -0.81 3.89
CA GLU A 295 -3.49 -0.96 5.08
C GLU A 295 -2.98 -1.99 6.08
N GLY A 296 -2.25 -2.98 5.62
CA GLY A 296 -1.76 -4.13 6.36
C GLY A 296 -2.13 -5.43 5.67
N ASN A 297 -1.38 -6.48 5.94
CA ASN A 297 -1.59 -7.79 5.34
C ASN A 297 -1.87 -8.84 6.42
N PRO A 298 -3.07 -9.44 6.45
CA PRO A 298 -3.43 -10.45 7.45
C PRO A 298 -2.48 -11.64 7.49
N MET A 299 -1.80 -11.94 6.36
CA MET A 299 -0.83 -13.02 6.29
C MET A 299 0.43 -12.70 7.11
N ILE A 300 0.92 -11.45 7.02
CA ILE A 300 2.07 -10.99 7.79
C ILE A 300 1.71 -10.95 9.29
N ASP A 301 0.51 -10.46 9.62
CA ASP A 301 0.03 -10.43 11.01
C ASP A 301 -0.14 -11.84 11.61
N LYS A 302 -0.60 -12.81 10.80
CA LYS A 302 -0.67 -14.22 11.20
C LYS A 302 0.73 -14.77 11.46
N ALA A 303 1.69 -14.54 10.57
CA ALA A 303 3.07 -14.97 10.74
C ALA A 303 3.68 -14.40 12.03
N TYR A 304 3.46 -13.12 12.29
CA TYR A 304 3.94 -12.44 13.49
C TYR A 304 3.42 -13.12 14.77
N LYS A 305 2.11 -13.38 14.83
CA LYS A 305 1.49 -14.08 15.97
C LYS A 305 2.05 -15.50 16.16
N MET A 306 2.25 -16.24 15.05
CA MET A 306 2.79 -17.60 15.08
C MET A 306 4.21 -17.63 15.61
N VAL A 307 5.06 -16.70 15.19
CA VAL A 307 6.45 -16.61 15.68
C VAL A 307 6.47 -16.26 17.16
N LEU A 308 5.69 -15.29 17.61
CA LEU A 308 5.60 -14.94 19.04
C LEU A 308 5.08 -16.07 19.91
N ALA A 309 4.16 -16.89 19.40
CA ALA A 309 3.64 -18.06 20.13
C ALA A 309 4.64 -19.21 20.22
N ALA A 310 5.74 -19.19 19.46
CA ALA A 310 6.80 -20.18 19.47
C ALA A 310 8.02 -19.77 20.33
N ALA A 311 8.01 -18.53 20.83
CA ALA A 311 9.02 -18.01 21.76
C ALA A 311 8.75 -18.49 23.17
#